data_71135ad6e17717b2543ed16234f541cd
#
_entry.id   71135ad6e17717b2543ed16234f541cd
#
_cell.length_a   1.000
_cell.length_b   1.000
_cell.length_c   1.000
_cell.angle_alpha   90.00
_cell.angle_beta   90.00
_cell.angle_gamma   90.00
#
_symmetry.space_group_name_H-M   'P 1'
#
loop_
_entity.id
_entity.type
_entity.pdbx_description
1 polymer ?
#
loop_
_entity_poly.entity_id
_entity_poly.type
_entity_poly.pdbx_seq_one_letter_code
_entity_poly.pdbx_strand_id
1 'polypeptide(L)'
;MNTALLFIEVAIIFAALVICYKLFGKTGAIAWVGMATILANVITAKNADIFGMGTAIGTVLFASTFLATDILAENHSAQDAKMAVYVGLFADVILIASTQIALRYIPNEYDYAHDAMETLFALNLRISLASMVMYFIANMGDVLLFAKLKSKGSKLWVRNNLSTILCNCLENFGFIWLAFVGIYDGRTILEIAASTSIVEAVVAVCDTPFLYLVRKH
;
A
#
# COMPACT_ATOMS: atom_id res chain seq x y z
N MET A 1 9.61 1.73 -21.19
CA MET A 1 9.25 0.34 -20.87
C MET A 1 8.61 0.24 -19.49
N ASN A 2 9.25 0.69 -18.42
CA ASN A 2 8.74 0.56 -17.06
C ASN A 2 7.38 1.26 -16.83
N THR A 3 7.18 2.44 -17.40
CA THR A 3 5.88 3.16 -17.30
C THR A 3 4.73 2.35 -17.93
N ALA A 4 4.97 1.65 -19.04
CA ALA A 4 3.95 0.78 -19.64
C ALA A 4 3.68 -0.45 -18.75
N LEU A 5 4.70 -1.01 -18.11
CA LEU A 5 4.55 -2.11 -17.16
C LEU A 5 3.73 -1.68 -15.94
N LEU A 6 3.91 -0.45 -15.44
CA LEU A 6 3.09 0.09 -14.35
C LEU A 6 1.59 0.03 -14.68
N PHE A 7 1.18 0.52 -15.86
CA PHE A 7 -0.23 0.49 -16.25
C PHE A 7 -0.77 -0.93 -16.47
N ILE A 8 0.06 -1.85 -16.95
CA ILE A 8 -0.30 -3.28 -17.05
C ILE A 8 -0.50 -3.86 -15.65
N GLU A 9 0.41 -3.58 -14.73
CA GLU A 9 0.32 -4.02 -13.33
C GLU A 9 -0.93 -3.46 -12.65
N VAL A 10 -1.21 -2.16 -12.79
CA VAL A 10 -2.44 -1.51 -12.32
C VAL A 10 -3.68 -2.24 -12.83
N ALA A 11 -3.74 -2.51 -14.15
CA ALA A 11 -4.88 -3.19 -14.74
C ALA A 11 -5.07 -4.61 -14.17
N ILE A 12 -3.98 -5.38 -14.03
CA ILE A 12 -4.02 -6.76 -13.52
C ILE A 12 -4.40 -6.78 -12.03
N ILE A 13 -3.72 -5.99 -11.20
CA ILE A 13 -3.90 -6.01 -9.74
C ILE A 13 -5.30 -5.51 -9.36
N PHE A 14 -5.76 -4.40 -9.94
CA PHE A 14 -7.08 -3.85 -9.62
C PHE A 14 -8.20 -4.72 -10.20
N ALA A 15 -8.03 -5.32 -11.39
CA ALA A 15 -8.98 -6.30 -11.90
C ALA A 15 -9.04 -7.55 -11.01
N ALA A 16 -7.90 -8.04 -10.53
CA ALA A 16 -7.84 -9.19 -9.62
C ALA A 16 -8.55 -8.88 -8.29
N LEU A 17 -8.38 -7.68 -7.71
CA LEU A 17 -9.13 -7.24 -6.54
C LEU A 17 -10.65 -7.22 -6.81
N VAL A 18 -11.07 -6.65 -7.95
CA VAL A 18 -12.49 -6.62 -8.34
C VAL A 18 -13.06 -8.03 -8.47
N ILE A 19 -12.32 -8.94 -9.10
CA ILE A 19 -12.71 -10.36 -9.22
C ILE A 19 -12.80 -11.01 -7.84
N CYS A 20 -11.79 -10.81 -6.98
CA CYS A 20 -11.77 -11.32 -5.61
C CYS A 20 -12.98 -10.82 -4.81
N TYR A 21 -13.29 -9.52 -4.91
CA TYR A 21 -14.47 -8.96 -4.26
C TYR A 21 -15.79 -9.52 -4.82
N LYS A 22 -15.90 -9.71 -6.15
CA LYS A 22 -17.11 -10.30 -6.76
C LYS A 22 -17.31 -11.76 -6.36
N LEU A 23 -16.24 -12.53 -6.18
CA LEU A 23 -16.32 -13.95 -5.81
C LEU A 23 -16.56 -14.15 -4.30
N PHE A 24 -15.89 -13.38 -3.47
CA PHE A 24 -15.83 -13.61 -2.01
C PHE A 24 -16.45 -12.47 -1.19
N GLY A 25 -16.94 -11.42 -1.84
CA GLY A 25 -17.60 -10.30 -1.17
C GLY A 25 -16.69 -9.55 -0.19
N LYS A 26 -17.28 -9.12 0.91
CA LYS A 26 -16.59 -8.41 1.99
C LYS A 26 -15.35 -9.14 2.50
N THR A 27 -15.45 -10.43 2.71
CA THR A 27 -14.35 -11.26 3.21
C THR A 27 -13.18 -11.27 2.23
N GLY A 28 -13.45 -11.32 0.92
CA GLY A 28 -12.43 -11.24 -0.12
C GLY A 28 -11.66 -9.93 -0.08
N ALA A 29 -12.36 -8.80 0.06
CA ALA A 29 -11.69 -7.50 0.15
C ALA A 29 -10.84 -7.36 1.43
N ILE A 30 -11.31 -7.86 2.57
CA ILE A 30 -10.53 -7.86 3.82
C ILE A 30 -9.28 -8.75 3.69
N ALA A 31 -9.43 -9.97 3.15
CA ALA A 31 -8.31 -10.87 2.92
C ALA A 31 -7.29 -10.29 1.91
N TRP A 32 -7.79 -9.58 0.88
CA TRP A 32 -6.95 -8.89 -0.09
C TRP A 32 -5.99 -7.91 0.57
N VAL A 33 -6.48 -7.08 1.51
CA VAL A 33 -5.64 -6.10 2.19
C VAL A 33 -4.47 -6.78 2.90
N GLY A 34 -4.72 -7.86 3.65
CA GLY A 34 -3.64 -8.60 4.31
C GLY A 34 -2.63 -9.21 3.32
N MET A 35 -3.13 -9.84 2.25
CA MET A 35 -2.29 -10.43 1.20
C MET A 35 -1.48 -9.35 0.46
N ALA A 36 -2.13 -8.27 0.03
CA ALA A 36 -1.49 -7.20 -0.72
C ALA A 36 -0.43 -6.47 0.10
N THR A 37 -0.66 -6.27 1.41
CA THR A 37 0.33 -5.70 2.33
C THR A 37 1.60 -6.56 2.38
N ILE A 38 1.47 -7.89 2.54
CA ILE A 38 2.64 -8.80 2.53
C ILE A 38 3.38 -8.73 1.20
N LEU A 39 2.67 -8.85 0.07
CA LEU A 39 3.28 -8.84 -1.25
C LEU A 39 3.94 -7.49 -1.57
N ALA A 40 3.30 -6.38 -1.21
CA ALA A 40 3.87 -5.05 -1.38
C ALA A 40 5.19 -4.90 -0.63
N ASN A 41 5.28 -5.33 0.62
CA ASN A 41 6.50 -5.26 1.41
C ASN A 41 7.65 -6.12 0.84
N VAL A 42 7.36 -7.26 0.23
CA VAL A 42 8.37 -8.10 -0.43
C VAL A 42 8.85 -7.45 -1.73
N ILE A 43 7.92 -6.96 -2.56
CA ILE A 43 8.23 -6.45 -3.91
C ILE A 43 8.81 -5.03 -3.86
N THR A 44 8.52 -4.25 -2.81
CA THR A 44 9.01 -2.87 -2.64
C THR A 44 10.53 -2.76 -2.55
N ALA A 45 11.23 -3.86 -2.23
CA ALA A 45 12.69 -3.92 -2.27
C ALA A 45 13.25 -3.68 -3.70
N LYS A 46 12.42 -3.90 -4.74
CA LYS A 46 12.78 -3.62 -6.12
C LYS A 46 12.41 -2.18 -6.50
N ASN A 47 13.38 -1.43 -7.02
CA ASN A 47 13.18 -0.08 -7.53
C ASN A 47 13.37 -0.04 -9.04
N ALA A 48 12.61 0.84 -9.71
CA ALA A 48 12.75 1.13 -11.12
C ALA A 48 12.34 2.57 -11.43
N ASP A 49 12.85 3.11 -12.54
CA ASP A 49 12.45 4.44 -12.99
C ASP A 49 11.09 4.39 -13.69
N ILE A 50 10.12 5.14 -13.15
CA ILE A 50 8.79 5.36 -13.69
C ILE A 50 8.61 6.86 -13.90
N PHE A 51 8.25 7.29 -15.09
CA PHE A 51 8.22 8.69 -15.51
C PHE A 51 9.56 9.44 -15.30
N GLY A 52 10.70 8.71 -15.30
CA GLY A 52 12.01 9.26 -14.99
C GLY A 52 12.28 9.48 -13.49
N MET A 53 11.40 8.99 -12.62
CA MET A 53 11.52 9.06 -11.17
C MET A 53 11.71 7.66 -10.59
N GLY A 54 12.69 7.49 -9.70
CA GLY A 54 12.91 6.24 -8.97
C GLY A 54 11.69 5.90 -8.11
N THR A 55 11.12 4.72 -8.33
CA THR A 55 9.89 4.27 -7.66
C THR A 55 10.02 2.83 -7.21
N ALA A 56 9.57 2.54 -6.00
CA ALA A 56 9.45 1.17 -5.48
C ALA A 56 8.32 0.43 -6.21
N ILE A 57 8.58 -0.79 -6.68
CA ILE A 57 7.61 -1.53 -7.52
C ILE A 57 6.41 -2.04 -6.72
N GLY A 58 6.49 -2.14 -5.39
CA GLY A 58 5.35 -2.48 -4.52
C GLY A 58 4.19 -1.46 -4.50
N THR A 59 4.36 -0.28 -5.11
CA THR A 59 3.40 0.85 -5.08
C THR A 59 2.00 0.46 -5.55
N VAL A 60 1.85 -0.33 -6.62
CA VAL A 60 0.52 -0.72 -7.14
C VAL A 60 -0.21 -1.67 -6.20
N LEU A 61 0.50 -2.64 -5.63
CA LEU A 61 -0.06 -3.55 -4.63
C LEU A 61 -0.50 -2.78 -3.39
N PHE A 62 0.31 -1.83 -2.95
CA PHE A 62 0.00 -0.97 -1.82
C PHE A 62 -1.24 -0.10 -2.11
N ALA A 63 -1.30 0.55 -3.27
CA ALA A 63 -2.48 1.31 -3.70
C ALA A 63 -3.74 0.43 -3.77
N SER A 64 -3.62 -0.86 -4.07
CA SER A 64 -4.76 -1.78 -4.06
C SER A 64 -5.37 -1.99 -2.67
N THR A 65 -4.64 -1.72 -1.59
CA THR A 65 -5.18 -1.77 -0.22
C THR A 65 -6.15 -0.62 0.03
N PHE A 66 -5.84 0.58 -0.46
CA PHE A 66 -6.73 1.74 -0.41
C PHE A 66 -8.01 1.47 -1.23
N LEU A 67 -7.88 1.00 -2.48
CA LEU A 67 -9.04 0.61 -3.28
C LEU A 67 -9.91 -0.45 -2.57
N ALA A 68 -9.30 -1.43 -1.91
CA ALA A 68 -10.06 -2.46 -1.17
C ALA A 68 -10.80 -1.87 0.03
N THR A 69 -10.19 -0.94 0.79
CA THR A 69 -10.86 -0.24 1.90
C THR A 69 -11.95 0.69 1.41
N ASP A 70 -11.77 1.34 0.26
CA ASP A 70 -12.80 2.18 -0.37
C ASP A 70 -13.98 1.36 -0.88
N ILE A 71 -13.76 0.17 -1.47
CA ILE A 71 -14.81 -0.78 -1.83
C ILE A 71 -15.63 -1.17 -0.59
N LEU A 72 -14.96 -1.44 0.54
CA LEU A 72 -15.63 -1.78 1.80
C LEU A 72 -16.40 -0.59 2.36
N ALA A 73 -15.83 0.59 2.40
CA ALA A 73 -16.48 1.81 2.90
C ALA A 73 -17.67 2.23 2.02
N GLU A 74 -17.59 1.99 0.70
CA GLU A 74 -18.67 2.31 -0.23
C GLU A 74 -19.83 1.32 -0.14
N ASN A 75 -19.55 0.02 -0.20
CA ASN A 75 -20.55 -1.02 -0.38
C ASN A 75 -21.01 -1.68 0.93
N HIS A 76 -20.29 -1.50 2.01
CA HIS A 76 -20.57 -2.09 3.32
C HIS A 76 -20.53 -1.00 4.40
N SER A 77 -19.50 -0.96 5.22
CA SER A 77 -19.39 0.04 6.29
C SER A 77 -17.98 0.54 6.49
N ALA A 78 -17.83 1.74 7.05
CA ALA A 78 -16.53 2.25 7.51
C ALA A 78 -15.89 1.32 8.57
N GLN A 79 -16.71 0.58 9.34
CA GLN A 79 -16.20 -0.38 10.32
C GLN A 79 -15.54 -1.58 9.63
N ASP A 80 -16.12 -2.06 8.54
CA ASP A 80 -15.52 -3.16 7.74
C ASP A 80 -14.21 -2.71 7.08
N ALA A 81 -14.17 -1.47 6.58
CA ALA A 81 -12.94 -0.90 6.04
C ALA A 81 -11.83 -0.76 7.11
N LYS A 82 -12.16 -0.29 8.32
CA LYS A 82 -11.23 -0.26 9.46
C LYS A 82 -10.73 -1.65 9.83
N MET A 83 -11.61 -2.66 9.80
CA MET A 83 -11.22 -4.05 10.05
C MET A 83 -10.16 -4.52 9.04
N ALA A 84 -10.30 -4.18 7.76
CA ALA A 84 -9.32 -4.50 6.74
C ALA A 84 -7.96 -3.85 7.03
N VAL A 85 -7.94 -2.58 7.48
CA VAL A 85 -6.69 -1.90 7.89
C VAL A 85 -6.01 -2.63 9.05
N TYR A 86 -6.77 -3.06 10.06
CA TYR A 86 -6.20 -3.86 11.17
C TYR A 86 -5.66 -5.21 10.70
N VAL A 87 -6.34 -5.87 9.75
CA VAL A 87 -5.85 -7.14 9.16
C VAL A 87 -4.54 -6.92 8.40
N GLY A 88 -4.43 -5.84 7.63
CA GLY A 88 -3.19 -5.45 6.96
C GLY A 88 -2.05 -5.18 7.93
N LEU A 89 -2.30 -4.39 8.97
CA LEU A 89 -1.30 -4.11 10.02
C LEU A 89 -0.84 -5.40 10.73
N PHE A 90 -1.79 -6.29 11.06
CA PHE A 90 -1.46 -7.57 11.68
C PHE A 90 -0.63 -8.47 10.74
N ALA A 91 -0.98 -8.51 9.45
CA ALA A 91 -0.23 -9.24 8.43
C ALA A 91 1.22 -8.73 8.32
N ASP A 92 1.42 -7.42 8.38
CA ASP A 92 2.75 -6.79 8.36
C ASP A 92 3.58 -7.16 9.60
N VAL A 93 2.98 -7.10 10.79
CA VAL A 93 3.63 -7.54 12.04
C VAL A 93 4.07 -9.00 11.95
N ILE A 94 3.22 -9.89 11.43
CA ILE A 94 3.54 -11.31 11.28
C ILE A 94 4.62 -11.54 10.23
N LEU A 95 4.58 -10.80 9.11
CA LEU A 95 5.64 -10.85 8.09
C LEU A 95 7.00 -10.51 8.72
N ILE A 96 7.08 -9.38 9.44
CA ILE A 96 8.31 -8.92 10.09
C ILE A 96 8.77 -9.96 11.12
N ALA A 97 7.91 -10.40 12.03
CA ALA A 97 8.27 -11.37 13.05
C ALA A 97 8.78 -12.68 12.45
N SER A 98 8.07 -13.21 11.44
CA SER A 98 8.41 -14.49 10.81
C SER A 98 9.74 -14.42 10.05
N THR A 99 9.98 -13.33 9.29
CA THR A 99 11.23 -13.15 8.54
C THR A 99 12.42 -12.95 9.48
N GLN A 100 12.25 -12.19 10.58
CA GLN A 100 13.32 -12.00 11.57
C GLN A 100 13.66 -13.31 12.32
N ILE A 101 12.68 -14.16 12.61
CA ILE A 101 12.92 -15.48 13.19
C ILE A 101 13.63 -16.37 12.16
N ALA A 102 13.17 -16.38 10.90
CA ALA A 102 13.77 -17.18 9.84
C ALA A 102 15.26 -16.85 9.63
N LEU A 103 15.64 -15.57 9.65
CA LEU A 103 17.04 -15.13 9.52
C LEU A 103 17.95 -15.55 10.69
N ARG A 104 17.39 -15.99 11.83
CA ARG A 104 18.17 -16.49 12.97
C ARG A 104 18.47 -17.98 12.92
N TYR A 105 17.83 -18.73 12.02
CA TYR A 105 18.21 -20.12 11.80
C TYR A 105 19.60 -20.19 11.14
N ILE A 106 20.44 -21.08 11.63
CA ILE A 106 21.79 -21.28 11.08
C ILE A 106 21.62 -22.02 9.73
N PRO A 107 22.12 -21.42 8.62
CA PRO A 107 22.01 -22.04 7.31
C PRO A 107 22.80 -23.37 7.26
N ASN A 108 22.31 -24.33 6.49
CA ASN A 108 22.98 -25.59 6.21
C ASN A 108 23.51 -25.61 4.75
N GLU A 109 24.13 -26.71 4.34
CA GLU A 109 24.73 -26.86 3.00
C GLU A 109 23.73 -26.78 1.83
N TYR A 110 22.41 -26.91 2.09
CA TYR A 110 21.33 -26.81 1.09
C TYR A 110 20.68 -25.42 1.06
N ASP A 111 21.11 -24.51 1.91
CA ASP A 111 20.52 -23.16 1.99
C ASP A 111 21.13 -22.23 0.94
N TYR A 112 20.39 -22.05 -0.15
CA TYR A 112 20.74 -21.11 -1.24
C TYR A 112 20.05 -19.75 -1.09
N ALA A 113 19.20 -19.57 -0.06
CA ALA A 113 18.31 -18.41 0.05
C ALA A 113 18.72 -17.43 1.15
N HIS A 114 19.61 -17.81 2.07
CA HIS A 114 19.94 -17.02 3.26
C HIS A 114 20.36 -15.59 2.94
N ASP A 115 21.36 -15.41 2.07
CA ASP A 115 21.89 -14.09 1.70
C ASP A 115 20.84 -13.21 1.00
N ALA A 116 19.99 -13.83 0.16
CA ALA A 116 18.90 -13.12 -0.50
C ALA A 116 17.82 -12.69 0.50
N MET A 117 17.48 -13.54 1.45
CA MET A 117 16.55 -13.22 2.53
C MET A 117 17.12 -12.15 3.46
N GLU A 118 18.40 -12.21 3.80
CA GLU A 118 19.07 -11.17 4.58
C GLU A 118 19.02 -9.83 3.86
N THR A 119 19.32 -9.79 2.57
CA THR A 119 19.24 -8.58 1.74
C THR A 119 17.83 -8.00 1.70
N LEU A 120 16.79 -8.83 1.60
CA LEU A 120 15.40 -8.40 1.49
C LEU A 120 14.79 -7.98 2.83
N PHE A 121 15.15 -8.67 3.91
CA PHE A 121 14.47 -8.57 5.20
C PHE A 121 15.36 -8.13 6.36
N ALA A 122 16.64 -7.77 6.10
CA ALA A 122 17.49 -7.20 7.13
C ALA A 122 16.88 -5.89 7.64
N LEU A 123 16.39 -5.90 8.87
CA LEU A 123 15.65 -4.79 9.45
C LEU A 123 16.54 -3.64 9.82
N ASN A 124 16.34 -2.51 9.16
CA ASN A 124 16.51 -1.25 9.86
C ASN A 124 15.23 -0.99 10.68
N LEU A 125 15.29 -1.24 11.98
CA LEU A 125 14.16 -1.11 12.90
C LEU A 125 13.43 0.24 12.76
N ARG A 126 14.17 1.32 12.55
CA ARG A 126 13.62 2.65 12.36
C ARG A 126 12.74 2.74 11.10
N ILE A 127 13.22 2.18 9.98
CA ILE A 127 12.47 2.18 8.71
C ILE A 127 11.20 1.36 8.85
N SER A 128 11.29 0.17 9.45
CA SER A 128 10.14 -0.73 9.64
C SER A 128 9.08 -0.12 10.55
N LEU A 129 9.49 0.48 11.67
CA LEU A 129 8.56 1.15 12.58
C LEU A 129 7.91 2.37 11.91
N ALA A 130 8.69 3.19 11.19
CA ALA A 130 8.17 4.32 10.44
C ALA A 130 7.14 3.89 9.40
N SER A 131 7.42 2.82 8.65
CA SER A 131 6.50 2.25 7.66
C SER A 131 5.20 1.80 8.30
N MET A 132 5.25 0.98 9.36
CA MET A 132 4.05 0.47 10.05
C MET A 132 3.18 1.60 10.62
N VAL A 133 3.82 2.60 11.25
CA VAL A 133 3.10 3.75 11.83
C VAL A 133 2.42 4.55 10.74
N MET A 134 3.12 4.85 9.66
CA MET A 134 2.57 5.66 8.57
C MET A 134 1.54 4.89 7.75
N TYR A 135 1.73 3.59 7.51
CA TYR A 135 0.71 2.71 6.93
C TYR A 135 -0.60 2.81 7.72
N PHE A 136 -0.54 2.64 9.03
CA PHE A 136 -1.73 2.68 9.88
C PHE A 136 -2.42 4.06 9.86
N ILE A 137 -1.65 5.14 9.99
CA ILE A 137 -2.16 6.51 9.99
C ILE A 137 -2.83 6.83 8.64
N ALA A 138 -2.18 6.50 7.53
CA ALA A 138 -2.67 6.82 6.20
C ALA A 138 -3.91 6.03 5.83
N ASN A 139 -3.88 4.71 5.97
CA ASN A 139 -5.04 3.87 5.65
C ASN A 139 -6.23 4.15 6.57
N MET A 140 -6.00 4.37 7.87
CA MET A 140 -7.07 4.73 8.79
C MET A 140 -7.61 6.13 8.50
N GLY A 141 -6.74 7.07 8.15
CA GLY A 141 -7.09 8.43 7.73
C GLY A 141 -7.95 8.41 6.46
N ASP A 142 -7.57 7.61 5.47
CA ASP A 142 -8.30 7.44 4.23
C ASP A 142 -9.72 6.91 4.48
N VAL A 143 -9.88 5.83 5.23
CA VAL A 143 -11.20 5.30 5.60
C VAL A 143 -12.07 6.35 6.31
N LEU A 144 -11.50 7.12 7.23
CA LEU A 144 -12.24 8.15 7.94
C LEU A 144 -12.64 9.32 7.04
N LEU A 145 -11.73 9.76 6.17
CA LEU A 145 -11.96 10.86 5.24
C LEU A 145 -12.96 10.46 4.16
N PHE A 146 -12.82 9.27 3.59
CA PHE A 146 -13.77 8.71 2.65
C PHE A 146 -15.19 8.65 3.25
N ALA A 147 -15.34 8.07 4.44
CA ALA A 147 -16.62 7.98 5.14
C ALA A 147 -17.23 9.36 5.43
N LYS A 148 -16.41 10.33 5.83
CA LYS A 148 -16.84 11.73 6.06
C LYS A 148 -17.30 12.41 4.77
N LEU A 149 -16.59 12.22 3.67
CA LEU A 149 -16.97 12.75 2.37
C LEU A 149 -18.24 12.08 1.85
N LYS A 150 -18.38 10.77 2.06
CA LYS A 150 -19.61 10.00 1.72
C LYS A 150 -20.83 10.52 2.48
N SER A 151 -20.71 10.77 3.79
CA SER A 151 -21.81 11.31 4.61
C SER A 151 -22.24 12.72 4.20
N LYS A 152 -21.36 13.49 3.57
CA LYS A 152 -21.65 14.82 2.98
C LYS A 152 -22.23 14.75 1.58
N GLY A 153 -22.49 13.56 1.03
CA GLY A 153 -23.07 13.37 -0.31
C GLY A 153 -22.12 13.66 -1.46
N SER A 154 -20.80 13.63 -1.26
CA SER A 154 -19.83 13.86 -2.33
C SER A 154 -19.92 12.78 -3.40
N LYS A 155 -19.55 13.14 -4.65
CA LYS A 155 -19.49 12.17 -5.76
C LYS A 155 -18.42 11.11 -5.45
N LEU A 156 -18.63 9.87 -5.91
CA LEU A 156 -17.76 8.73 -5.63
C LEU A 156 -16.29 9.01 -6.03
N TRP A 157 -16.06 9.50 -7.25
CA TRP A 157 -14.71 9.80 -7.71
C TRP A 157 -14.01 10.91 -6.88
N VAL A 158 -14.78 11.86 -6.32
CA VAL A 158 -14.21 12.93 -5.47
C VAL A 158 -13.75 12.35 -4.15
N ARG A 159 -14.61 11.56 -3.47
CA ARG A 159 -14.23 11.01 -2.17
C ARG A 159 -13.11 9.99 -2.27
N ASN A 160 -13.11 9.14 -3.30
CA ASN A 160 -12.05 8.19 -3.59
C ASN A 160 -10.71 8.90 -3.81
N ASN A 161 -10.61 9.73 -4.84
CA ASN A 161 -9.33 10.37 -5.17
C ASN A 161 -8.85 11.35 -4.09
N LEU A 162 -9.75 12.12 -3.49
CA LEU A 162 -9.36 13.12 -2.50
C LEU A 162 -8.83 12.46 -1.21
N SER A 163 -9.51 11.41 -0.71
CA SER A 163 -9.06 10.72 0.50
C SER A 163 -7.73 10.01 0.25
N THR A 164 -7.64 9.23 -0.82
CA THR A 164 -6.45 8.44 -1.14
C THR A 164 -5.24 9.31 -1.45
N ILE A 165 -5.36 10.34 -2.31
CA ILE A 165 -4.22 11.20 -2.66
C ILE A 165 -3.71 11.96 -1.42
N LEU A 166 -4.60 12.51 -0.60
CA LEU A 166 -4.19 13.23 0.61
C LEU A 166 -3.50 12.30 1.62
N CYS A 167 -4.03 11.10 1.82
CA CYS A 167 -3.46 10.15 2.78
C CYS A 167 -2.16 9.54 2.28
N ASN A 168 -2.01 9.26 0.97
CA ASN A 168 -0.74 8.85 0.37
C ASN A 168 0.32 9.94 0.50
N CYS A 169 -0.02 11.20 0.23
CA CYS A 169 0.92 12.30 0.46
C CYS A 169 1.37 12.35 1.93
N LEU A 170 0.43 12.25 2.88
CA LEU A 170 0.76 12.22 4.30
C LEU A 170 1.68 11.03 4.64
N GLU A 171 1.40 9.86 4.09
CA GLU A 171 2.20 8.66 4.27
C GLU A 171 3.63 8.85 3.76
N ASN A 172 3.79 9.26 2.51
CA ASN A 172 5.09 9.41 1.88
C ASN A 172 5.96 10.45 2.59
N PHE A 173 5.41 11.64 2.86
CA PHE A 173 6.16 12.67 3.59
C PHE A 173 6.48 12.24 5.01
N GLY A 174 5.53 11.63 5.73
CA GLY A 174 5.74 11.14 7.10
C GLY A 174 6.74 9.98 7.14
N PHE A 175 6.61 9.00 6.27
CA PHE A 175 7.50 7.85 6.21
C PHE A 175 8.94 8.28 5.86
N ILE A 176 9.15 9.02 4.77
CA ILE A 176 10.49 9.43 4.33
C ILE A 176 11.15 10.31 5.40
N TRP A 177 10.39 11.20 6.04
CA TRP A 177 10.90 11.99 7.14
C TRP A 177 11.31 11.12 8.34
N LEU A 178 10.42 10.27 8.85
CA LEU A 178 10.70 9.41 10.01
C LEU A 178 11.84 8.42 9.75
N ALA A 179 11.90 7.86 8.55
CA ALA A 179 12.92 6.88 8.17
C ALA A 179 14.31 7.50 7.99
N PHE A 180 14.41 8.69 7.39
CA PHE A 180 15.66 9.21 6.85
C PHE A 180 16.13 10.57 7.41
N VAL A 181 15.38 11.19 8.33
CA VAL A 181 15.84 12.43 8.99
C VAL A 181 17.17 12.17 9.73
N GLY A 182 18.16 13.02 9.47
CA GLY A 182 19.54 12.87 9.98
C GLY A 182 20.44 11.94 9.13
N ILE A 183 19.89 11.30 8.07
CA ILE A 183 20.66 10.52 7.08
C ILE A 183 20.78 11.31 5.79
N TYR A 184 19.66 11.84 5.27
CA TYR A 184 19.63 12.70 4.10
C TYR A 184 19.35 14.15 4.50
N ASP A 185 19.75 15.09 3.64
CA ASP A 185 19.40 16.49 3.78
C ASP A 185 17.90 16.72 3.51
N GLY A 186 17.35 17.83 4.02
CA GLY A 186 15.93 18.12 3.92
C GLY A 186 15.43 18.25 2.47
N ARG A 187 16.28 18.68 1.53
CA ARG A 187 15.93 18.80 0.12
C ARG A 187 15.75 17.40 -0.50
N THR A 188 16.68 16.50 -0.29
CA THR A 188 16.62 15.11 -0.77
C THR A 188 15.38 14.39 -0.22
N ILE A 189 15.06 14.56 1.08
CA ILE A 189 13.85 14.03 1.70
C ILE A 189 12.59 14.52 0.97
N LEU A 190 12.50 15.83 0.71
CA LEU A 190 11.34 16.41 0.02
C LEU A 190 11.24 15.94 -1.44
N GLU A 191 12.35 15.84 -2.15
CA GLU A 191 12.38 15.37 -3.54
C GLU A 191 11.91 13.90 -3.65
N ILE A 192 12.36 13.02 -2.76
CA ILE A 192 11.93 11.61 -2.74
C ILE A 192 10.44 11.53 -2.38
N ALA A 193 10.00 12.21 -1.33
CA ALA A 193 8.60 12.17 -0.91
C ALA A 193 7.65 12.71 -1.99
N ALA A 194 8.03 13.80 -2.65
CA ALA A 194 7.23 14.40 -3.72
C ALA A 194 7.16 13.49 -4.96
N SER A 195 8.28 12.91 -5.40
CA SER A 195 8.32 12.03 -6.57
C SER A 195 7.47 10.77 -6.37
N THR A 196 7.57 10.13 -5.20
CA THR A 196 6.75 8.98 -4.84
C THR A 196 5.26 9.35 -4.82
N SER A 197 4.91 10.48 -4.17
CA SER A 197 3.52 10.95 -4.11
C SER A 197 2.92 11.24 -5.49
N ILE A 198 3.70 11.73 -6.45
CA ILE A 198 3.22 11.96 -7.83
C ILE A 198 2.87 10.62 -8.50
N VAL A 199 3.74 9.62 -8.41
CA VAL A 199 3.48 8.30 -9.01
C VAL A 199 2.25 7.66 -8.37
N GLU A 200 2.13 7.71 -7.06
CA GLU A 200 0.98 7.16 -6.33
C GLU A 200 -0.32 7.90 -6.64
N ALA A 201 -0.29 9.22 -6.82
CA ALA A 201 -1.46 9.97 -7.24
C ALA A 201 -1.95 9.54 -8.63
N VAL A 202 -1.05 9.24 -9.57
CA VAL A 202 -1.42 8.69 -10.88
C VAL A 202 -2.08 7.31 -10.72
N VAL A 203 -1.52 6.44 -9.90
CA VAL A 203 -2.08 5.12 -9.61
C VAL A 203 -3.46 5.23 -8.95
N ALA A 204 -3.62 6.14 -7.97
CA ALA A 204 -4.89 6.40 -7.30
C ALA A 204 -5.99 6.88 -8.26
N VAL A 205 -5.66 7.74 -9.23
CA VAL A 205 -6.64 8.13 -10.25
C VAL A 205 -7.08 6.95 -11.12
N CYS A 206 -6.16 6.00 -11.38
CA CYS A 206 -6.45 4.80 -12.17
C CYS A 206 -7.35 3.79 -11.44
N ASP A 207 -7.51 3.85 -10.12
CA ASP A 207 -8.37 2.93 -9.37
C ASP A 207 -9.88 3.26 -9.48
N THR A 208 -10.21 4.53 -9.73
CA THR A 208 -11.58 5.03 -9.79
C THR A 208 -12.51 4.20 -10.71
N PRO A 209 -12.16 3.83 -11.95
CA PRO A 209 -12.99 2.97 -12.77
C PRO A 209 -13.30 1.63 -12.12
N PHE A 210 -12.34 1.04 -11.42
CA PHE A 210 -12.51 -0.26 -10.75
C PHE A 210 -13.47 -0.18 -9.57
N LEU A 211 -13.44 0.92 -8.80
CA LEU A 211 -14.40 1.18 -7.75
C LEU A 211 -15.83 1.28 -8.30
N TYR A 212 -16.02 1.96 -9.44
CA TYR A 212 -17.31 2.04 -10.10
C TYR A 212 -17.84 0.68 -10.59
N LEU A 213 -16.95 -0.25 -11.02
CA LEU A 213 -17.34 -1.61 -11.48
C LEU A 213 -17.97 -2.48 -10.37
N VAL A 214 -17.70 -2.15 -9.12
CA VAL A 214 -18.19 -2.92 -7.94
C VAL A 214 -19.17 -2.16 -7.07
N ARG A 215 -19.48 -0.91 -7.42
CA ARG A 215 -20.43 -0.09 -6.67
C ARG A 215 -21.81 -0.74 -6.67
N LYS A 216 -22.37 -0.94 -5.48
CA LYS A 216 -23.78 -1.34 -5.32
C LYS A 216 -24.67 -0.09 -5.45
N HIS A 217 -25.70 -0.19 -6.24
CA HIS A 217 -26.72 0.85 -6.40
C HIS A 217 -27.71 0.84 -5.25
#